data_bde4db3e863c7664db4990777604dd11
#
_entry.id   bde4db3e863c7664db4990777604dd11
#
_cell.length_a   1.000
_cell.length_b   1.000
_cell.length_c   1.000
_cell.angle_alpha   90.00
_cell.angle_beta   90.00
_cell.angle_gamma   90.00
#
_symmetry.space_group_name_H-M   'P 1'
#
loop_
_entity.id
_entity.type
_entity.pdbx_description
1 polymer ?
#
loop_
_entity_poly.entity_id
_entity_poly.type
_entity_poly.pdbx_seq_one_letter_code
_entity_poly.pdbx_strand_id
1 'polypeptide(L)'
;MAPADGSKRLRQLTKQFEQQFTGNPDMDQLRAMVPQIRGALEGAFPSDEQIVEEVAKRLGARFRQGLKSLPKRHKGFVGRLGPEIISDQYRPMLRQRIHASAQLIRLNRDQEIERQLKRFVGWATGSVPSQAKRSDKGELSKGLTKSLQQESFERRRVCIDQGHKLLAAVDDVIALEHGAIAKKWRHVIPHAGYQSREEHLKLDGKVFAVRNNEMLKARRMTKAGRPYAEEVDPQPAVEPGCQCFWESIYDLEDLPEDMRA
;
A
#
# COMPACT_ATOMS: atom_id res chain seq x y z
N MET A 1 17.77 -3.16 -0.96
CA MET A 1 18.91 -2.47 -0.30
C MET A 1 19.36 -1.38 -1.24
N ALA A 2 19.41 -0.11 -0.78
CA ALA A 2 20.08 0.93 -1.56
C ALA A 2 21.54 0.53 -1.80
N PRO A 3 22.13 0.78 -2.96
CA PRO A 3 23.50 0.44 -3.22
C PRO A 3 24.40 1.11 -2.18
N ALA A 4 25.20 0.31 -1.48
CA ALA A 4 26.06 0.77 -0.39
C ALA A 4 26.99 1.94 -0.82
N ASP A 5 27.27 2.03 -2.12
CA ASP A 5 28.11 3.04 -2.74
C ASP A 5 27.41 4.41 -2.86
N GLY A 6 26.14 4.46 -3.29
CA GLY A 6 25.38 5.72 -3.39
C GLY A 6 25.18 6.39 -2.03
N SER A 7 24.88 5.62 -0.99
CA SER A 7 24.73 6.14 0.37
C SER A 7 26.04 6.68 0.96
N LYS A 8 27.20 6.07 0.63
CA LYS A 8 28.51 6.58 1.06
C LYS A 8 28.84 7.90 0.37
N ARG A 9 28.66 7.96 -0.95
CA ARG A 9 28.89 9.18 -1.73
C ARG A 9 28.00 10.33 -1.25
N LEU A 10 26.74 10.05 -0.99
CA LEU A 10 25.80 11.05 -0.48
C LEU A 10 26.22 11.61 0.89
N ARG A 11 26.64 10.74 1.83
CA ARG A 11 27.15 11.19 3.14
C ARG A 11 28.40 12.04 3.00
N GLN A 12 29.30 11.68 2.10
CA GLN A 12 30.53 12.43 1.84
C GLN A 12 30.22 13.82 1.27
N LEU A 13 29.37 13.89 0.25
CA LEU A 13 28.93 15.17 -0.32
C LEU A 13 28.17 16.03 0.69
N THR A 14 27.33 15.43 1.54
CA THR A 14 26.63 16.18 2.61
C THR A 14 27.62 16.81 3.58
N LYS A 15 28.66 16.11 4.00
CA LYS A 15 29.70 16.67 4.86
C LYS A 15 30.47 17.81 4.17
N GLN A 16 30.85 17.64 2.91
CA GLN A 16 31.51 18.69 2.13
C GLN A 16 30.61 19.92 2.01
N PHE A 17 29.33 19.71 1.73
CA PHE A 17 28.35 20.77 1.63
C PHE A 17 28.20 21.53 2.97
N GLU A 18 28.04 20.83 4.09
CA GLU A 18 27.98 21.44 5.43
C GLU A 18 29.23 22.27 5.75
N GLN A 19 30.41 21.81 5.33
CA GLN A 19 31.68 22.53 5.54
C GLN A 19 31.79 23.80 4.68
N GLN A 20 31.42 23.71 3.40
CA GLN A 20 31.53 24.82 2.44
C GLN A 20 30.54 25.94 2.71
N PHE A 21 29.34 25.62 3.17
CA PHE A 21 28.25 26.58 3.32
C PHE A 21 27.96 27.00 4.77
N THR A 22 28.89 26.74 5.71
CA THR A 22 28.73 27.17 7.12
C THR A 22 28.85 28.71 7.29
N GLY A 23 29.39 29.43 6.29
CA GLY A 23 29.53 30.88 6.24
C GLY A 23 28.59 31.57 5.26
N ASN A 24 29.07 32.63 4.60
CA ASN A 24 28.35 33.28 3.51
C ASN A 24 28.35 32.38 2.26
N PRO A 25 27.18 32.00 1.75
CA PRO A 25 27.13 31.11 0.61
C PRO A 25 27.58 31.83 -0.67
N ASP A 26 28.55 31.26 -1.38
CA ASP A 26 28.80 31.56 -2.77
C ASP A 26 27.70 30.89 -3.62
N MET A 27 26.87 31.71 -4.24
CA MET A 27 25.72 31.22 -5.02
C MET A 27 26.13 30.44 -6.27
N ASP A 28 27.32 30.71 -6.84
CA ASP A 28 27.79 29.98 -8.01
C ASP A 28 28.33 28.61 -7.61
N GLN A 29 28.99 28.51 -6.46
CA GLN A 29 29.36 27.20 -5.88
C GLN A 29 28.12 26.38 -5.50
N LEU A 30 27.10 27.01 -4.93
CA LEU A 30 25.84 26.31 -4.64
C LEU A 30 25.19 25.74 -5.89
N ARG A 31 25.07 26.56 -6.97
CA ARG A 31 24.55 26.11 -8.27
C ARG A 31 25.33 24.94 -8.84
N ALA A 32 26.67 24.94 -8.72
CA ALA A 32 27.52 23.85 -9.19
C ALA A 32 27.37 22.56 -8.37
N MET A 33 27.06 22.65 -7.08
CA MET A 33 26.88 21.49 -6.20
C MET A 33 25.51 20.84 -6.29
N VAL A 34 24.44 21.56 -6.62
CA VAL A 34 23.06 21.02 -6.69
C VAL A 34 22.95 19.80 -7.59
N PRO A 35 23.49 19.81 -8.82
CA PRO A 35 23.47 18.63 -9.70
C PRO A 35 24.20 17.43 -9.11
N GLN A 36 25.33 17.65 -8.39
CA GLN A 36 26.10 16.58 -7.76
C GLN A 36 25.33 15.95 -6.60
N ILE A 37 24.64 16.77 -5.80
CA ILE A 37 23.77 16.30 -4.70
C ILE A 37 22.59 15.53 -5.29
N ARG A 38 21.96 16.02 -6.36
CA ARG A 38 20.88 15.34 -7.07
C ARG A 38 21.33 13.94 -7.50
N GLY A 39 22.41 13.83 -8.25
CA GLY A 39 22.92 12.54 -8.69
C GLY A 39 23.29 11.59 -7.56
N ALA A 40 23.79 12.12 -6.42
CA ALA A 40 24.07 11.31 -5.25
C ALA A 40 22.80 10.85 -4.52
N LEU A 41 21.74 11.69 -4.48
CA LEU A 41 20.42 11.33 -3.98
C LEU A 41 19.81 10.23 -4.84
N GLU A 42 19.77 10.42 -6.15
CA GLU A 42 19.27 9.42 -7.11
C GLU A 42 20.01 8.08 -6.96
N GLY A 43 21.34 8.11 -6.75
CA GLY A 43 22.14 6.91 -6.49
C GLY A 43 21.97 6.29 -5.09
N ALA A 44 21.41 7.02 -4.12
CA ALA A 44 21.14 6.52 -2.78
C ALA A 44 19.74 5.92 -2.62
N PHE A 45 18.79 6.32 -3.47
CA PHE A 45 17.46 5.74 -3.56
C PHE A 45 17.46 4.54 -4.53
N PRO A 46 16.49 3.61 -4.41
CA PRO A 46 16.41 2.47 -5.33
C PRO A 46 16.11 2.92 -6.76
N SER A 47 16.74 2.25 -7.74
CA SER A 47 16.44 2.47 -9.16
C SER A 47 15.01 2.01 -9.52
N ASP A 48 14.55 2.39 -10.71
CA ASP A 48 13.25 2.00 -11.24
C ASP A 48 13.11 0.48 -11.34
N GLU A 49 14.16 -0.20 -11.78
CA GLU A 49 14.21 -1.67 -11.90
C GLU A 49 14.14 -2.33 -10.52
N GLN A 50 14.89 -1.81 -9.55
CA GLN A 50 14.87 -2.31 -8.17
C GLN A 50 13.50 -2.14 -7.52
N ILE A 51 12.81 -1.01 -7.77
CA ILE A 51 11.44 -0.80 -7.30
C ILE A 51 10.49 -1.83 -7.89
N VAL A 52 10.54 -2.04 -9.21
CA VAL A 52 9.67 -3.02 -9.90
C VAL A 52 9.93 -4.43 -9.38
N GLU A 53 11.19 -4.83 -9.24
CA GLU A 53 11.57 -6.16 -8.74
C GLU A 53 11.08 -6.37 -7.29
N GLU A 54 11.31 -5.39 -6.41
CA GLU A 54 10.86 -5.48 -5.01
C GLU A 54 9.33 -5.57 -4.91
N VAL A 55 8.62 -4.73 -5.67
CA VAL A 55 7.15 -4.73 -5.72
C VAL A 55 6.64 -6.07 -6.24
N ALA A 56 7.20 -6.58 -7.35
CA ALA A 56 6.81 -7.86 -7.91
C ALA A 56 7.01 -9.01 -6.92
N LYS A 57 8.16 -9.04 -6.24
CA LYS A 57 8.46 -10.03 -5.20
C LYS A 57 7.47 -9.99 -4.05
N ARG A 58 7.19 -8.79 -3.50
CA ARG A 58 6.31 -8.61 -2.34
C ARG A 58 4.84 -8.88 -2.67
N LEU A 59 4.32 -8.31 -3.76
CA LEU A 59 2.95 -8.52 -4.18
C LEU A 59 2.73 -9.97 -4.63
N GLY A 60 3.66 -10.57 -5.37
CA GLY A 60 3.60 -11.98 -5.74
C GLY A 60 3.58 -12.92 -4.53
N ALA A 61 4.38 -12.65 -3.50
CA ALA A 61 4.36 -13.42 -2.26
C ALA A 61 3.01 -13.28 -1.52
N ARG A 62 2.49 -12.05 -1.40
CA ARG A 62 1.18 -11.78 -0.79
C ARG A 62 0.05 -12.45 -1.57
N PHE A 63 0.08 -12.36 -2.89
CA PHE A 63 -0.90 -13.01 -3.76
C PHE A 63 -0.93 -14.53 -3.51
N ARG A 64 0.23 -15.21 -3.59
CA ARG A 64 0.32 -16.65 -3.30
C ARG A 64 -0.14 -17.01 -1.89
N GLN A 65 0.18 -16.19 -0.88
CA GLN A 65 -0.30 -16.40 0.49
C GLN A 65 -1.82 -16.24 0.58
N GLY A 66 -2.37 -15.22 -0.08
CA GLY A 66 -3.80 -14.94 -0.12
C GLY A 66 -4.59 -16.07 -0.77
N LEU A 67 -4.09 -16.64 -1.88
CA LEU A 67 -4.73 -17.78 -2.53
C LEU A 67 -4.95 -18.97 -1.58
N LYS A 68 -4.06 -19.19 -0.61
CA LYS A 68 -4.21 -20.24 0.42
C LYS A 68 -5.37 -19.95 1.39
N SER A 69 -5.80 -18.71 1.51
CA SER A 69 -6.91 -18.31 2.39
C SER A 69 -8.28 -18.31 1.69
N LEU A 70 -8.32 -18.43 0.36
CA LEU A 70 -9.56 -18.42 -0.42
C LEU A 70 -10.58 -19.49 0.03
N PRO A 71 -10.18 -20.75 0.35
CA PRO A 71 -11.14 -21.74 0.84
C PRO A 71 -11.92 -21.30 2.09
N LYS A 72 -11.31 -20.47 2.94
CA LYS A 72 -11.96 -19.94 4.13
C LYS A 72 -12.93 -18.79 3.83
N ARG A 73 -12.68 -18.06 2.74
CA ARG A 73 -13.46 -16.89 2.31
C ARG A 73 -14.63 -17.27 1.41
N HIS A 74 -14.51 -18.41 0.73
CA HIS A 74 -15.49 -18.94 -0.23
C HIS A 74 -15.90 -20.36 0.18
N LYS A 75 -16.44 -20.51 1.40
CA LYS A 75 -16.92 -21.80 1.91
C LYS A 75 -18.00 -22.35 0.98
N GLY A 76 -17.95 -23.65 0.72
CA GLY A 76 -18.89 -24.34 -0.20
C GLY A 76 -18.46 -24.37 -1.66
N PHE A 77 -17.59 -23.46 -2.10
CA PHE A 77 -17.23 -23.37 -3.52
C PHE A 77 -15.83 -23.91 -3.86
N VAL A 78 -14.85 -23.74 -3.00
CA VAL A 78 -13.41 -23.87 -3.34
C VAL A 78 -12.94 -25.33 -3.54
N GLY A 79 -13.77 -26.34 -3.38
CA GLY A 79 -13.38 -27.72 -3.75
C GLY A 79 -13.11 -27.95 -5.24
N ARG A 80 -13.46 -26.98 -6.11
CA ARG A 80 -13.37 -27.11 -7.58
C ARG A 80 -12.29 -26.27 -8.24
N LEU A 81 -11.72 -25.28 -7.57
CA LEU A 81 -10.68 -24.40 -8.12
C LEU A 81 -9.35 -24.64 -7.42
N GLY A 82 -8.45 -25.33 -8.08
CA GLY A 82 -7.06 -25.44 -7.62
C GLY A 82 -6.41 -24.03 -7.53
N PRO A 83 -5.52 -23.79 -6.55
CA PRO A 83 -4.79 -22.51 -6.41
C PRO A 83 -4.04 -22.11 -7.68
N GLU A 84 -3.65 -23.07 -8.50
CA GLU A 84 -2.94 -22.84 -9.76
C GLU A 84 -3.83 -22.22 -10.84
N ILE A 85 -5.08 -22.73 -10.99
CA ILE A 85 -6.06 -22.20 -11.95
C ILE A 85 -6.40 -20.74 -11.60
N ILE A 86 -6.66 -20.47 -10.32
CA ILE A 86 -6.91 -19.13 -9.83
C ILE A 86 -5.69 -18.22 -10.06
N SER A 87 -4.48 -18.74 -9.82
CA SER A 87 -3.26 -17.99 -10.04
C SER A 87 -3.10 -17.52 -11.48
N ASP A 88 -3.38 -18.37 -12.44
CA ASP A 88 -3.23 -18.04 -13.86
C ASP A 88 -4.32 -17.11 -14.36
N GLN A 89 -5.56 -17.35 -13.97
CA GLN A 89 -6.71 -16.50 -14.33
C GLN A 89 -6.54 -15.04 -13.84
N TYR A 90 -6.04 -14.83 -12.61
CA TYR A 90 -5.91 -13.50 -12.03
C TYR A 90 -4.50 -12.90 -12.14
N ARG A 91 -3.58 -13.55 -12.83
CA ARG A 91 -2.22 -13.05 -13.12
C ARG A 91 -2.21 -11.67 -13.80
N PRO A 92 -3.11 -11.33 -14.73
CA PRO A 92 -3.20 -9.98 -15.30
C PRO A 92 -3.47 -8.90 -14.24
N MET A 93 -4.37 -9.16 -13.29
CA MET A 93 -4.66 -8.23 -12.18
C MET A 93 -3.43 -8.00 -11.30
N LEU A 94 -2.67 -9.07 -11.01
CA LEU A 94 -1.41 -8.96 -10.29
C LEU A 94 -0.39 -8.09 -11.04
N ARG A 95 -0.22 -8.29 -12.34
CA ARG A 95 0.70 -7.48 -13.17
C ARG A 95 0.29 -6.01 -13.17
N GLN A 96 -0.98 -5.71 -13.37
CA GLN A 96 -1.50 -4.35 -13.33
C GLN A 96 -1.24 -3.69 -11.97
N ARG A 97 -1.45 -4.42 -10.87
CA ARG A 97 -1.23 -3.92 -9.52
C ARG A 97 0.26 -3.69 -9.23
N ILE A 98 1.15 -4.56 -9.73
CA ILE A 98 2.60 -4.37 -9.66
C ILE A 98 2.99 -3.07 -10.35
N HIS A 99 2.52 -2.86 -11.57
CA HIS A 99 2.83 -1.65 -12.33
C HIS A 99 2.34 -0.38 -11.62
N ALA A 100 1.08 -0.34 -11.21
CA ALA A 100 0.51 0.80 -10.49
C ALA A 100 1.24 1.10 -9.16
N SER A 101 1.60 0.06 -8.41
CA SER A 101 2.34 0.22 -7.15
C SER A 101 3.76 0.72 -7.37
N ALA A 102 4.44 0.23 -8.42
CA ALA A 102 5.78 0.71 -8.78
C ALA A 102 5.74 2.19 -9.18
N GLN A 103 4.75 2.62 -9.97
CA GLN A 103 4.58 4.02 -10.34
C GLN A 103 4.35 4.92 -9.11
N LEU A 104 3.51 4.50 -8.17
CA LEU A 104 3.27 5.25 -6.93
C LEU A 104 4.55 5.39 -6.10
N ILE A 105 5.34 4.34 -5.98
CA ILE A 105 6.60 4.36 -5.22
C ILE A 105 7.63 5.25 -5.92
N ARG A 106 7.71 5.22 -7.25
CA ARG A 106 8.58 6.13 -8.03
C ARG A 106 8.22 7.58 -7.78
N LEU A 107 6.93 7.90 -7.86
CA LEU A 107 6.46 9.27 -7.61
C LEU A 107 6.84 9.74 -6.20
N ASN A 108 6.64 8.93 -5.18
CA ASN A 108 7.02 9.25 -3.80
C ASN A 108 8.53 9.45 -3.66
N ARG A 109 9.35 8.59 -4.29
CA ARG A 109 10.81 8.71 -4.32
C ARG A 109 11.25 10.02 -4.95
N ASP A 110 10.71 10.35 -6.12
CA ASP A 110 11.09 11.56 -6.85
C ASP A 110 10.71 12.83 -6.08
N GLN A 111 9.52 12.83 -5.46
CA GLN A 111 9.10 13.91 -4.57
C GLN A 111 10.02 14.06 -3.35
N GLU A 112 10.51 12.95 -2.80
CA GLU A 112 11.44 12.98 -1.67
C GLU A 112 12.82 13.51 -2.08
N ILE A 113 13.33 13.13 -3.25
CA ILE A 113 14.56 13.68 -3.82
C ILE A 113 14.43 15.21 -3.97
N GLU A 114 13.35 15.70 -4.56
CA GLU A 114 13.11 17.14 -4.70
C GLU A 114 12.98 17.85 -3.34
N ARG A 115 12.33 17.24 -2.36
CA ARG A 115 12.23 17.78 -1.00
C ARG A 115 13.60 17.91 -0.34
N GLN A 116 14.45 16.90 -0.49
CA GLN A 116 15.81 16.94 0.05
C GLN A 116 16.68 17.99 -0.66
N LEU A 117 16.58 18.13 -1.97
CA LEU A 117 17.28 19.18 -2.71
C LEU A 117 16.86 20.58 -2.22
N LYS A 118 15.56 20.83 -2.09
CA LYS A 118 15.05 22.09 -1.54
C LYS A 118 15.57 22.35 -0.12
N ARG A 119 15.70 21.30 0.69
CA ARG A 119 16.26 21.40 2.05
C ARG A 119 17.73 21.80 2.03
N PHE A 120 18.54 21.21 1.15
CA PHE A 120 19.95 21.60 0.98
C PHE A 120 20.07 23.07 0.56
N VAL A 121 19.34 23.48 -0.48
CA VAL A 121 19.36 24.87 -0.96
C VAL A 121 18.88 25.83 0.12
N GLY A 122 17.77 25.53 0.78
CA GLY A 122 17.24 26.39 1.85
C GLY A 122 18.17 26.48 3.06
N TRP A 123 18.86 25.41 3.43
CA TRP A 123 19.88 25.41 4.48
C TRP A 123 21.05 26.31 4.08
N ALA A 124 21.58 26.20 2.85
CA ALA A 124 22.68 27.02 2.37
C ALA A 124 22.31 28.52 2.29
N THR A 125 21.11 28.85 1.83
CA THR A 125 20.65 30.23 1.67
C THR A 125 20.08 30.84 2.96
N GLY A 126 19.92 30.06 4.02
CA GLY A 126 19.27 30.52 5.26
C GLY A 126 17.76 30.72 5.14
N SER A 127 17.13 30.20 4.06
CA SER A 127 15.71 30.36 3.76
C SER A 127 14.82 29.31 4.43
N VAL A 128 15.40 28.34 5.14
CA VAL A 128 14.65 27.32 5.89
C VAL A 128 14.18 27.91 7.21
N PRO A 129 12.88 27.84 7.54
CA PRO A 129 12.40 28.31 8.83
C PRO A 129 13.04 27.54 9.99
N SER A 130 13.66 28.26 10.87
CA SER A 130 14.02 28.10 12.30
C SER A 130 14.39 26.73 12.91
N GLN A 131 14.23 25.60 12.29
CA GLN A 131 14.60 24.29 12.89
C GLN A 131 15.98 23.78 12.49
N ALA A 132 16.59 24.34 11.45
CA ALA A 132 17.93 24.03 10.97
C ALA A 132 18.84 25.21 11.17
N LYS A 133 19.43 25.34 12.35
CA LYS A 133 20.51 26.33 12.55
C LYS A 133 21.70 25.89 11.73
N ARG A 134 22.25 26.79 10.88
CA ARG A 134 23.52 26.57 10.15
C ARG A 134 24.67 26.12 11.05
N SER A 135 24.56 26.36 12.37
CA SER A 135 25.52 25.96 13.38
C SER A 135 25.45 24.50 13.79
N ASP A 136 24.37 23.77 13.45
CA ASP A 136 24.20 22.38 13.88
C ASP A 136 24.90 21.43 12.90
N LYS A 137 26.16 21.07 13.24
CA LYS A 137 26.93 20.11 12.48
C LYS A 137 26.18 18.76 12.37
N GLY A 138 26.08 18.26 11.16
CA GLY A 138 25.48 16.94 10.89
C GLY A 138 23.95 16.94 10.81
N GLU A 139 23.27 18.08 10.82
CA GLU A 139 21.80 18.14 10.73
C GLU A 139 21.26 17.69 9.38
N LEU A 140 21.89 18.10 8.28
CA LEU A 140 21.55 17.63 6.94
C LEU A 140 21.75 16.13 6.84
N SER A 141 22.85 15.60 7.37
CA SER A 141 23.15 14.16 7.37
C SER A 141 22.14 13.35 8.18
N LYS A 142 21.72 13.82 9.36
CA LYS A 142 20.68 13.19 10.18
C LYS A 142 19.32 13.19 9.47
N GLY A 143 18.93 14.35 8.92
CA GLY A 143 17.68 14.49 8.17
C GLY A 143 17.63 13.58 6.96
N LEU A 144 18.72 13.46 6.23
CA LEU A 144 18.84 12.56 5.08
C LEU A 144 18.73 11.09 5.48
N THR A 145 19.39 10.67 6.55
CA THR A 145 19.29 9.30 7.06
C THR A 145 17.85 8.95 7.43
N LYS A 146 17.18 9.87 8.12
CA LYS A 146 15.75 9.71 8.46
C LYS A 146 14.88 9.59 7.21
N SER A 147 15.16 10.39 6.18
CA SER A 147 14.42 10.40 4.91
C SER A 147 14.56 9.06 4.17
N LEU A 148 15.77 8.51 4.07
CA LEU A 148 16.01 7.20 3.46
C LEU A 148 15.32 6.05 4.22
N GLN A 149 15.30 6.13 5.55
CA GLN A 149 14.58 5.15 6.39
C GLN A 149 13.07 5.26 6.20
N GLN A 150 12.55 6.49 6.15
CA GLN A 150 11.13 6.77 5.95
C GLN A 150 10.66 6.27 4.57
N GLU A 151 11.40 6.53 3.51
CA GLU A 151 11.10 6.04 2.16
C GLU A 151 11.01 4.50 2.13
N SER A 152 11.98 3.82 2.73
CA SER A 152 11.98 2.36 2.83
C SER A 152 10.78 1.82 3.59
N PHE A 153 10.35 2.49 4.65
CA PHE A 153 9.15 2.16 5.41
C PHE A 153 7.88 2.36 4.58
N GLU A 154 7.74 3.51 3.92
CA GLU A 154 6.57 3.83 3.09
C GLU A 154 6.44 2.88 1.90
N ARG A 155 7.54 2.56 1.22
CA ARG A 155 7.57 1.57 0.15
C ARG A 155 7.06 0.21 0.59
N ARG A 156 7.48 -0.26 1.78
CA ARG A 156 6.98 -1.50 2.37
C ARG A 156 5.49 -1.42 2.67
N ARG A 157 5.03 -0.30 3.22
CA ARG A 157 3.62 -0.06 3.55
C ARG A 157 2.75 -0.04 2.30
N VAL A 158 3.18 0.61 1.22
CA VAL A 158 2.48 0.58 -0.07
C VAL A 158 2.33 -0.84 -0.58
N CYS A 159 3.40 -1.66 -0.57
CA CYS A 159 3.32 -3.05 -1.02
C CYS A 159 2.34 -3.90 -0.18
N ILE A 160 2.28 -3.67 1.13
CA ILE A 160 1.33 -4.38 2.01
C ILE A 160 -0.10 -3.98 1.68
N ASP A 161 -0.38 -2.69 1.61
CA ASP A 161 -1.70 -2.13 1.33
C ASP A 161 -2.22 -2.57 -0.05
N GLN A 162 -1.39 -2.43 -1.09
CA GLN A 162 -1.76 -2.84 -2.44
C GLN A 162 -1.94 -4.36 -2.57
N GLY A 163 -1.23 -5.14 -1.75
CA GLY A 163 -1.43 -6.59 -1.66
C GLY A 163 -2.81 -6.95 -1.10
N HIS A 164 -3.30 -6.25 -0.08
CA HIS A 164 -4.65 -6.46 0.46
C HIS A 164 -5.74 -6.04 -0.54
N LYS A 165 -5.56 -4.89 -1.20
CA LYS A 165 -6.49 -4.42 -2.26
C LYS A 165 -6.56 -5.39 -3.44
N LEU A 166 -5.43 -5.97 -3.85
CA LEU A 166 -5.40 -6.99 -4.90
C LEU A 166 -6.22 -8.21 -4.49
N LEU A 167 -6.02 -8.72 -3.26
CA LEU A 167 -6.74 -9.90 -2.78
C LEU A 167 -8.24 -9.64 -2.65
N ALA A 168 -8.64 -8.46 -2.16
CA ALA A 168 -10.06 -8.09 -2.10
C ALA A 168 -10.70 -8.04 -3.49
N ALA A 169 -10.00 -7.48 -4.48
CA ALA A 169 -10.49 -7.45 -5.86
C ALA A 169 -10.61 -8.85 -6.47
N VAL A 170 -9.68 -9.77 -6.17
CA VAL A 170 -9.78 -11.18 -6.60
C VAL A 170 -10.93 -11.89 -5.92
N ASP A 171 -11.12 -11.70 -4.60
CA ASP A 171 -12.26 -12.24 -3.85
C ASP A 171 -13.60 -11.77 -4.44
N ASP A 172 -13.71 -10.49 -4.82
CA ASP A 172 -14.92 -9.93 -5.42
C ASP A 172 -15.24 -10.56 -6.78
N VAL A 173 -14.23 -10.73 -7.64
CA VAL A 173 -14.42 -11.36 -8.95
C VAL A 173 -14.85 -12.82 -8.77
N ILE A 174 -14.19 -13.58 -7.90
CA ILE A 174 -14.57 -14.97 -7.60
C ILE A 174 -16.02 -15.03 -7.08
N ALA A 175 -16.39 -14.15 -6.16
CA ALA A 175 -17.74 -14.11 -5.62
C ALA A 175 -18.79 -13.89 -6.70
N LEU A 176 -18.54 -12.96 -7.63
CA LEU A 176 -19.44 -12.63 -8.73
C LEU A 176 -19.54 -13.77 -9.75
N GLU A 177 -18.42 -14.31 -10.19
CA GLU A 177 -18.37 -15.38 -11.20
C GLU A 177 -19.05 -16.67 -10.72
N HIS A 178 -19.04 -16.91 -9.41
CA HIS A 178 -19.57 -18.13 -8.83
C HIS A 178 -20.89 -17.96 -8.09
N GLY A 179 -21.55 -16.81 -8.28
CA GLY A 179 -22.92 -16.60 -7.86
C GLY A 179 -23.09 -16.46 -6.33
N ALA A 180 -22.17 -15.79 -5.66
CA ALA A 180 -22.35 -15.46 -4.25
C ALA A 180 -23.67 -14.68 -4.06
N ILE A 181 -24.50 -15.12 -3.11
CA ILE A 181 -25.80 -14.51 -2.81
C ILE A 181 -25.71 -13.40 -1.75
N ALA A 182 -24.70 -13.51 -0.84
CA ALA A 182 -24.43 -12.53 0.19
C ALA A 182 -22.95 -12.51 0.55
N LYS A 183 -22.53 -11.47 1.28
CA LYS A 183 -21.19 -11.30 1.81
C LYS A 183 -21.26 -10.94 3.29
N LYS A 184 -20.42 -11.60 4.10
CA LYS A 184 -20.29 -11.34 5.53
C LYS A 184 -19.01 -10.56 5.79
N TRP A 185 -19.11 -9.41 6.47
CA TRP A 185 -17.94 -8.64 6.85
C TRP A 185 -17.10 -9.38 7.88
N ARG A 186 -15.80 -9.41 7.66
CA ARG A 186 -14.83 -9.96 8.60
C ARG A 186 -13.78 -8.93 8.96
N HIS A 187 -13.82 -8.50 10.22
CA HIS A 187 -12.80 -7.64 10.78
C HIS A 187 -11.53 -8.45 11.11
N VAL A 188 -10.36 -7.86 10.85
CA VAL A 188 -9.06 -8.47 11.17
C VAL A 188 -8.22 -7.50 11.99
N ILE A 189 -7.71 -7.96 13.11
CA ILE A 189 -6.72 -7.27 13.94
C ILE A 189 -5.32 -7.69 13.41
N PRO A 190 -4.58 -6.80 12.74
CA PRO A 190 -3.32 -7.17 12.08
C PRO A 190 -2.20 -7.57 13.05
N HIS A 191 -2.16 -6.95 14.23
CA HIS A 191 -1.15 -7.18 15.25
C HIS A 191 -1.62 -6.67 16.61
N ALA A 192 -0.97 -7.10 17.69
CA ALA A 192 -1.23 -6.61 19.03
C ALA A 192 -1.01 -5.08 19.10
N GLY A 193 -1.91 -4.37 19.77
CA GLY A 193 -1.88 -2.92 19.90
C GLY A 193 -2.43 -2.14 18.69
N TYR A 194 -2.94 -2.82 17.66
CA TYR A 194 -3.66 -2.15 16.58
C TYR A 194 -4.98 -1.57 17.10
N GLN A 195 -5.18 -0.28 16.87
CA GLN A 195 -6.46 0.36 17.16
C GLN A 195 -7.40 0.19 15.96
N SER A 196 -8.39 -0.66 16.14
CA SER A 196 -9.42 -0.90 15.11
C SER A 196 -10.30 0.33 14.97
N ARG A 197 -10.70 0.65 13.73
CA ARG A 197 -11.69 1.68 13.48
C ARG A 197 -13.06 1.22 13.96
N GLU A 198 -13.77 2.07 14.68
CA GLU A 198 -15.09 1.75 15.23
C GLU A 198 -16.09 1.32 14.15
N GLU A 199 -16.03 1.96 12.98
CA GLU A 199 -16.89 1.64 11.83
C GLU A 199 -16.69 0.19 11.36
N HIS A 200 -15.43 -0.27 11.30
CA HIS A 200 -15.11 -1.64 10.91
C HIS A 200 -15.54 -2.66 11.98
N LEU A 201 -15.43 -2.31 13.26
CA LEU A 201 -15.92 -3.15 14.36
C LEU A 201 -17.45 -3.29 14.32
N LYS A 202 -18.17 -2.21 14.02
CA LYS A 202 -19.63 -2.23 13.91
C LYS A 202 -20.12 -3.07 12.73
N LEU A 203 -19.29 -3.27 11.71
CA LEU A 203 -19.62 -4.08 10.53
C LEU A 203 -19.28 -5.56 10.72
N ASP A 204 -18.39 -5.90 11.67
CA ASP A 204 -17.95 -7.29 11.85
C ASP A 204 -19.11 -8.25 12.11
N GLY A 205 -19.11 -9.35 11.38
CA GLY A 205 -20.15 -10.37 11.43
C GLY A 205 -21.46 -10.02 10.70
N LYS A 206 -21.67 -8.78 10.26
CA LYS A 206 -22.88 -8.41 9.51
C LYS A 206 -22.86 -9.01 8.11
N VAL A 207 -24.05 -9.45 7.65
CA VAL A 207 -24.27 -10.05 6.34
C VAL A 207 -25.04 -9.07 5.47
N PHE A 208 -24.62 -8.93 4.22
CA PHE A 208 -25.18 -8.04 3.22
C PHE A 208 -25.46 -8.81 1.94
N ALA A 209 -26.65 -8.62 1.35
CA ALA A 209 -26.99 -9.24 0.09
C ALA A 209 -26.12 -8.71 -1.07
N VAL A 210 -25.74 -9.57 -1.98
CA VAL A 210 -25.14 -9.16 -3.27
C VAL A 210 -26.26 -8.71 -4.19
N ARG A 211 -26.06 -7.57 -4.88
CA ARG A 211 -27.08 -7.02 -5.79
C ARG A 211 -27.33 -7.98 -6.97
N ASN A 212 -28.58 -8.01 -7.40
CA ASN A 212 -29.03 -8.75 -8.59
C ASN A 212 -28.74 -10.28 -8.58
N ASN A 213 -28.49 -10.88 -7.41
CA ASN A 213 -28.35 -12.34 -7.33
C ASN A 213 -29.68 -13.06 -7.61
N GLU A 214 -29.60 -14.32 -8.06
CA GLU A 214 -30.75 -15.11 -8.49
C GLU A 214 -31.74 -15.40 -7.34
N MET A 215 -31.27 -15.50 -6.09
CA MET A 215 -32.12 -15.77 -4.93
C MET A 215 -33.01 -14.57 -4.57
N LEU A 216 -32.48 -13.34 -4.74
CA LEU A 216 -33.28 -12.11 -4.62
C LEU A 216 -34.38 -12.03 -5.74
N LYS A 217 -33.98 -12.31 -6.98
CA LYS A 217 -34.91 -12.31 -8.11
C LYS A 217 -36.01 -13.35 -7.93
N ALA A 218 -35.69 -14.52 -7.44
CA ALA A 218 -36.60 -15.61 -7.14
C ALA A 218 -37.43 -15.39 -5.84
N ARG A 219 -37.22 -14.28 -5.12
CA ARG A 219 -37.86 -13.96 -3.83
C ARG A 219 -37.63 -15.01 -2.75
N ARG A 220 -36.51 -15.75 -2.82
CA ARG A 220 -36.11 -16.76 -1.83
C ARG A 220 -35.27 -16.17 -0.70
N MET A 221 -34.85 -14.91 -0.85
CA MET A 221 -34.17 -14.15 0.19
C MET A 221 -34.54 -12.67 0.09
N THR A 222 -34.24 -11.92 1.16
CA THR A 222 -34.39 -10.47 1.24
C THR A 222 -33.08 -9.82 1.67
N LYS A 223 -32.96 -8.52 1.52
CA LYS A 223 -31.82 -7.76 2.08
C LYS A 223 -32.05 -7.33 3.55
N ALA A 224 -33.18 -7.67 4.15
CA ALA A 224 -33.55 -7.35 5.55
C ALA A 224 -33.38 -5.85 5.89
N GLY A 225 -33.73 -4.95 4.98
CA GLY A 225 -33.58 -3.49 5.16
C GLY A 225 -32.13 -2.95 5.11
N ARG A 226 -31.13 -3.82 4.92
CA ARG A 226 -29.71 -3.45 4.85
C ARG A 226 -29.33 -2.93 3.45
N PRO A 227 -28.21 -2.18 3.32
CA PRO A 227 -27.64 -1.89 2.01
C PRO A 227 -27.18 -3.17 1.31
N TYR A 228 -26.94 -3.13 0.00
CA TYR A 228 -26.24 -4.22 -0.67
C TYR A 228 -24.76 -4.21 -0.31
N ALA A 229 -24.08 -5.36 -0.47
CA ALA A 229 -22.65 -5.48 -0.15
C ALA A 229 -21.79 -4.45 -0.89
N GLU A 230 -22.16 -4.11 -2.12
CA GLU A 230 -21.50 -3.12 -2.96
C GLU A 230 -21.74 -1.67 -2.50
N GLU A 231 -22.75 -1.43 -1.67
CA GLU A 231 -23.15 -0.12 -1.14
C GLU A 231 -22.59 0.15 0.27
N VAL A 232 -22.00 -0.85 0.89
CA VAL A 232 -21.37 -0.69 2.23
C VAL A 232 -20.18 0.23 2.13
N ASP A 233 -20.13 1.24 2.98
CA ASP A 233 -19.00 2.18 3.09
C ASP A 233 -18.54 2.25 4.55
N PRO A 234 -17.23 2.07 4.80
CA PRO A 234 -16.15 1.76 3.85
C PRO A 234 -16.22 0.33 3.31
N GLN A 235 -15.61 0.06 2.16
CA GLN A 235 -15.39 -1.31 1.66
C GLN A 235 -14.17 -1.95 2.33
N PRO A 236 -14.11 -3.30 2.49
CA PRO A 236 -12.95 -3.97 3.03
C PRO A 236 -11.69 -3.70 2.19
N ALA A 237 -10.55 -3.57 2.84
CA ALA A 237 -9.24 -3.32 2.24
C ALA A 237 -9.09 -2.00 1.45
N VAL A 238 -10.09 -1.12 1.41
CA VAL A 238 -10.01 0.16 0.67
C VAL A 238 -9.16 1.17 1.44
N GLU A 239 -9.39 1.30 2.72
CA GLU A 239 -8.64 2.24 3.54
C GLU A 239 -7.19 1.79 3.80
N PRO A 240 -6.24 2.74 3.96
CA PRO A 240 -4.85 2.40 4.21
C PRO A 240 -4.66 1.50 5.43
N GLY A 241 -3.97 0.38 5.23
CA GLY A 241 -3.68 -0.59 6.29
C GLY A 241 -4.85 -1.49 6.70
N CYS A 242 -6.03 -1.33 6.10
CA CYS A 242 -7.18 -2.20 6.37
C CYS A 242 -6.90 -3.63 5.86
N GLN A 243 -7.19 -4.63 6.71
CA GLN A 243 -7.07 -6.05 6.37
C GLN A 243 -8.41 -6.80 6.46
N CYS A 244 -9.51 -6.07 6.66
CA CYS A 244 -10.86 -6.63 6.62
C CYS A 244 -11.13 -7.26 5.25
N PHE A 245 -12.02 -8.24 5.21
CA PHE A 245 -12.38 -8.93 3.97
C PHE A 245 -13.84 -9.36 3.98
N TRP A 246 -14.36 -9.68 2.81
CA TRP A 246 -15.64 -10.33 2.65
C TRP A 246 -15.50 -11.86 2.72
N GLU A 247 -16.32 -12.52 3.54
CA GLU A 247 -16.59 -13.94 3.49
C GLU A 247 -17.85 -14.11 2.62
N SER A 248 -17.72 -14.77 1.48
CA SER A 248 -18.81 -14.95 0.52
C SER A 248 -19.71 -16.11 0.93
N ILE A 249 -21.03 -15.93 0.79
CA ILE A 249 -22.08 -16.89 1.11
C ILE A 249 -22.76 -17.29 -0.21
N TYR A 250 -22.90 -18.60 -0.43
CA TYR A 250 -23.45 -19.19 -1.65
C TYR A 250 -24.78 -19.93 -1.41
N ASP A 251 -25.01 -20.37 -0.18
CA ASP A 251 -26.17 -21.18 0.18
C ASP A 251 -27.14 -20.41 1.07
N LEU A 252 -28.43 -20.64 0.87
CA LEU A 252 -29.50 -19.98 1.67
C LEU A 252 -29.40 -20.38 3.15
N GLU A 253 -28.93 -21.58 3.45
CA GLU A 253 -28.82 -22.11 4.80
C GLU A 253 -27.78 -21.35 5.64
N ASP A 254 -26.80 -20.70 5.00
CA ASP A 254 -25.77 -19.90 5.64
C ASP A 254 -26.19 -18.44 5.90
N LEU A 255 -27.37 -18.04 5.40
CA LEU A 255 -27.91 -16.70 5.64
C LEU A 255 -28.49 -16.57 7.05
N PRO A 256 -28.45 -15.38 7.63
CA PRO A 256 -29.26 -15.05 8.81
C PRO A 256 -30.75 -15.28 8.55
N GLU A 257 -31.50 -15.64 9.59
CA GLU A 257 -32.93 -15.96 9.49
C GLU A 257 -33.74 -14.78 8.91
N ASP A 258 -33.43 -13.55 9.28
CA ASP A 258 -34.10 -12.34 8.83
C ASP A 258 -33.87 -12.04 7.33
N MET A 259 -32.91 -12.73 6.70
CA MET A 259 -32.65 -12.62 5.25
C MET A 259 -33.24 -13.78 4.43
N ARG A 260 -33.74 -14.81 5.08
CA ARG A 260 -34.46 -15.94 4.41
C ARG A 260 -35.91 -15.56 4.19
N ALA A 261 -36.49 -15.90 3.02
CA ALA A 261 -37.88 -15.65 2.70
C ALA A 261 -38.72 -16.91 2.93
#